data_d6c3b4785a4e2dfeb76324276d7dd335
#
_entry.id   d6c3b4785a4e2dfeb76324276d7dd335
#
_cell.length_a   1.000
_cell.length_b   1.000
_cell.length_c   1.000
_cell.angle_alpha   90.00
_cell.angle_beta   90.00
_cell.angle_gamma   90.00
#
_symmetry.space_group_name_H-M   'P 1'
#
loop_
_entity.id
_entity.type
_entity.pdbx_description
1 polymer ?
#
loop_
_entity_poly.entity_id
_entity_poly.type
_entity_poly.pdbx_seq_one_letter_code
_entity_poly.pdbx_strand_id
1 'polypeptide(L)'
;MPAEIHSDEVALKWTKPNSNGADITQYTVYIRNVTSNDTVGDWRKLEVIYDVSILEYVVTLEKGQQYEFLVTASNKFGESLKTQQNVKRINVLEGKVMAFFLNSPVFTLN
;
A
#
# COMPACT_ATOMS: atom_id res chain seq x y z
N MET A 1 -17.80 -5.34 29.84
CA MET A 1 -17.75 -4.14 29.01
C MET A 1 -16.78 -4.37 27.87
N PRO A 2 -17.21 -4.17 26.65
CA PRO A 2 -16.27 -4.36 25.54
C PRO A 2 -15.18 -3.31 25.57
N ALA A 3 -13.99 -3.72 25.21
CA ALA A 3 -12.89 -2.78 25.07
C ALA A 3 -13.20 -1.82 23.91
N GLU A 4 -12.75 -0.59 24.08
CA GLU A 4 -12.89 0.38 23.02
C GLU A 4 -12.06 -0.04 21.83
N ILE A 5 -12.63 0.03 20.63
CA ILE A 5 -11.94 -0.34 19.40
C ILE A 5 -11.19 0.88 18.88
N HIS A 6 -9.87 0.80 18.86
CA HIS A 6 -9.01 1.89 18.43
C HIS A 6 -8.42 1.69 17.04
N SER A 7 -8.76 0.60 16.37
CA SER A 7 -8.22 0.29 15.05
C SER A 7 -9.29 -0.29 14.14
N ASP A 8 -9.06 -0.12 12.85
CA ASP A 8 -9.91 -0.67 11.80
C ASP A 8 -9.06 -1.43 10.80
N GLU A 9 -9.69 -2.40 10.16
CA GLU A 9 -9.07 -3.12 9.06
C GLU A 9 -9.29 -2.34 7.77
N VAL A 10 -8.22 -2.21 7.00
CA VAL A 10 -8.24 -1.53 5.70
C VAL A 10 -7.73 -2.50 4.65
N ALA A 11 -8.51 -2.73 3.61
CA ALA A 11 -8.11 -3.57 2.50
C ALA A 11 -7.48 -2.70 1.42
N LEU A 12 -6.23 -3.01 1.09
CA LEU A 12 -5.49 -2.34 0.02
C LEU A 12 -5.51 -3.28 -1.18
N LYS A 13 -5.97 -2.79 -2.31
CA LYS A 13 -6.11 -3.59 -3.54
C LYS A 13 -5.36 -2.92 -4.67
N TRP A 14 -4.88 -3.72 -5.61
CA TRP A 14 -4.21 -3.20 -6.79
C TRP A 14 -4.45 -4.14 -7.96
N THR A 15 -4.06 -3.72 -9.14
CA THR A 15 -4.15 -4.55 -10.34
C THR A 15 -2.75 -4.98 -10.75
N LYS A 16 -2.69 -6.10 -11.45
CA LYS A 16 -1.42 -6.62 -11.96
C LYS A 16 -0.86 -5.65 -12.99
N PRO A 17 0.37 -5.15 -12.79
CA PRO A 17 0.97 -4.21 -13.74
C PRO A 17 1.49 -4.92 -14.99
N ASN A 18 1.77 -4.13 -16.01
CA ASN A 18 2.49 -4.60 -17.17
C ASN A 18 3.92 -4.89 -16.76
N SER A 19 4.40 -6.09 -17.05
CA SER A 19 5.70 -6.54 -16.59
C SER A 19 6.87 -6.08 -17.46
N ASN A 20 6.60 -5.45 -18.59
CA ASN A 20 7.63 -5.01 -19.54
C ASN A 20 8.54 -6.15 -20.00
N GLY A 21 7.96 -7.33 -20.19
CA GLY A 21 8.68 -8.48 -20.77
C GLY A 21 9.39 -9.37 -19.76
N ALA A 22 9.34 -9.06 -18.48
CA ALA A 22 9.91 -9.92 -17.45
C ALA A 22 8.83 -10.22 -16.39
N ASP A 23 8.73 -11.47 -16.00
CA ASP A 23 7.71 -11.89 -15.04
C ASP A 23 7.88 -11.18 -13.70
N ILE A 24 6.77 -10.78 -13.12
CA ILE A 24 6.74 -10.20 -11.78
C ILE A 24 7.02 -11.31 -10.78
N THR A 25 7.93 -11.07 -9.85
CA THR A 25 8.34 -12.03 -8.84
C THR A 25 7.71 -11.77 -7.49
N GLN A 26 7.32 -10.53 -7.21
CA GLN A 26 6.76 -10.15 -5.91
C GLN A 26 6.14 -8.78 -5.96
N TYR A 27 5.27 -8.52 -4.98
CA TYR A 27 4.79 -7.17 -4.67
C TYR A 27 5.31 -6.78 -3.29
N THR A 28 5.54 -5.49 -3.10
CA THR A 28 5.90 -4.95 -1.78
C THR A 28 4.94 -3.84 -1.44
N VAL A 29 4.34 -3.92 -0.26
CA VAL A 29 3.42 -2.90 0.24
C VAL A 29 4.18 -2.04 1.23
N TYR A 30 4.15 -0.74 1.02
CA TYR A 30 4.82 0.24 1.87
C TYR A 30 3.79 1.11 2.58
N ILE A 31 4.16 1.57 3.76
CA ILE A 31 3.35 2.48 4.57
C ILE A 31 4.22 3.59 5.13
N ARG A 32 3.65 4.78 5.27
CA ARG A 32 4.25 5.84 6.06
C ARG A 32 3.15 6.63 6.77
N ASN A 33 3.52 7.21 7.92
CA ASN A 33 2.58 7.99 8.70
C ASN A 33 2.53 9.42 8.18
N VAL A 34 1.35 10.07 8.34
CA VAL A 34 1.16 11.47 8.02
C VAL A 34 0.77 12.17 9.31
N THR A 35 1.52 13.22 9.67
CA THR A 35 1.24 13.98 10.87
C THR A 35 0.13 14.98 10.66
N SER A 36 -0.37 15.57 11.75
CA SER A 36 -1.41 16.60 11.68
C SER A 36 -0.96 17.84 10.90
N ASN A 37 0.35 18.03 10.75
CA ASN A 37 0.91 19.14 9.96
C ASN A 37 1.15 18.76 8.50
N ASP A 38 0.59 17.63 8.07
CA ASP A 38 0.77 17.15 6.71
C ASP A 38 2.22 16.73 6.39
N THR A 39 3.00 16.47 7.42
CA THR A 39 4.38 15.98 7.26
C THR A 39 4.37 14.47 7.17
N VAL A 40 5.10 13.93 6.21
CA VAL A 40 5.18 12.48 6.01
C VAL A 40 6.45 11.93 6.64
N GLY A 41 6.33 10.70 7.18
CA GLY A 41 7.48 9.96 7.69
C GLY A 41 8.18 9.19 6.59
N ASP A 42 9.10 8.33 7.00
CA ASP A 42 9.82 7.48 6.07
C ASP A 42 8.97 6.28 5.66
N TRP A 43 9.17 5.80 4.45
CA TRP A 43 8.52 4.57 4.00
C TRP A 43 9.03 3.37 4.79
N ARG A 44 8.10 2.52 5.20
CA ARG A 44 8.41 1.24 5.85
C ARG A 44 7.77 0.13 5.02
N LYS A 45 8.46 -0.99 4.90
CA LYS A 45 7.86 -2.18 4.27
C LYS A 45 6.84 -2.77 5.23
N LEU A 46 5.62 -2.95 4.74
CA LEU A 46 4.56 -3.61 5.49
C LEU A 46 4.57 -5.11 5.23
N GLU A 47 4.67 -5.48 3.97
CA GLU A 47 4.64 -6.88 3.56
C GLU A 47 5.28 -7.04 2.19
N VAL A 48 5.92 -8.20 2.00
CA VAL A 48 6.38 -8.64 0.69
C VAL A 48 5.56 -9.87 0.32
N ILE A 49 4.89 -9.81 -0.83
CA ILE A 49 3.97 -10.86 -1.27
C ILE A 49 4.59 -11.55 -2.48
N TYR A 50 4.97 -12.82 -2.29
CA TYR A 50 5.65 -13.60 -3.32
C TYR A 50 4.67 -14.34 -4.25
N ASP A 51 3.42 -14.51 -3.82
CA ASP A 51 2.38 -15.07 -4.67
C ASP A 51 1.74 -13.93 -5.45
N VAL A 52 2.15 -13.76 -6.71
CA VAL A 52 1.76 -12.60 -7.51
C VAL A 52 0.34 -12.68 -8.04
N SER A 53 -0.38 -13.76 -7.74
CA SER A 53 -1.82 -13.81 -7.98
C SER A 53 -2.60 -13.08 -6.88
N ILE A 54 -1.96 -12.78 -5.75
CA ILE A 54 -2.58 -12.03 -4.66
C ILE A 54 -2.46 -10.54 -4.96
N LEU A 55 -3.61 -9.87 -5.06
CA LEU A 55 -3.69 -8.45 -5.42
C LEU A 55 -4.37 -7.64 -4.32
N GLU A 56 -4.19 -8.07 -3.08
CA GLU A 56 -4.82 -7.44 -1.94
C GLU A 56 -3.99 -7.70 -0.68
N TYR A 57 -4.00 -6.73 0.21
CA TYR A 57 -3.41 -6.88 1.54
C TYR A 57 -4.28 -6.14 2.55
N VAL A 58 -4.63 -6.82 3.65
CA VAL A 58 -5.44 -6.21 4.72
C VAL A 58 -4.51 -5.82 5.85
N VAL A 59 -4.61 -4.56 6.25
CA VAL A 59 -3.79 -4.01 7.33
C VAL A 59 -4.71 -3.43 8.41
N THR A 60 -4.30 -3.56 9.68
CA THR A 60 -5.01 -2.98 10.81
C THR A 60 -4.36 -1.64 11.15
N LEU A 61 -5.15 -0.57 11.16
CA LEU A 61 -4.67 0.79 11.35
C LEU A 61 -5.42 1.46 12.50
N GLU A 62 -4.78 2.45 13.12
CA GLU A 62 -5.40 3.21 14.20
C GLU A 62 -6.43 4.21 13.67
N LYS A 63 -7.57 4.28 14.35
CA LYS A 63 -8.61 5.24 14.02
C LYS A 63 -8.12 6.66 14.26
N GLY A 64 -8.55 7.56 13.39
CA GLY A 64 -8.21 8.98 13.51
C GLY A 64 -6.84 9.34 13.00
N GLN A 65 -6.07 8.36 12.51
CA GLN A 65 -4.74 8.60 11.98
C GLN A 65 -4.77 8.66 10.46
N GLN A 66 -3.74 9.29 9.91
CA GLN A 66 -3.56 9.36 8.46
C GLN A 66 -2.32 8.59 8.07
N TYR A 67 -2.42 7.89 6.95
CA TYR A 67 -1.31 7.09 6.41
C TYR A 67 -1.23 7.27 4.92
N GLU A 68 -0.06 7.00 4.37
CA GLU A 68 0.10 6.87 2.93
C GLU A 68 0.61 5.48 2.60
N PHE A 69 0.13 4.94 1.51
CA PHE A 69 0.45 3.59 1.05
C PHE A 69 0.92 3.62 -0.39
N LEU A 70 1.73 2.64 -0.70
CA LEU A 70 2.31 2.47 -2.02
C LEU A 70 2.57 0.99 -2.21
N VAL A 71 2.22 0.46 -3.38
CA VAL A 71 2.61 -0.91 -3.75
C VAL A 71 3.61 -0.84 -4.90
N THR A 72 4.64 -1.66 -4.81
CA THR A 72 5.58 -1.84 -5.91
C THR A 72 5.53 -3.29 -6.37
N ALA A 73 5.97 -3.52 -7.59
CA ALA A 73 6.21 -4.86 -8.11
C ALA A 73 7.68 -4.98 -8.45
N SER A 74 8.19 -6.18 -8.36
CA SER A 74 9.60 -6.44 -8.72
C SER A 74 9.67 -7.53 -9.77
N ASN A 75 10.68 -7.45 -10.61
CA ASN A 75 11.03 -8.50 -11.54
C ASN A 75 12.55 -8.69 -11.49
N LYS A 76 13.10 -9.49 -12.40
CA LYS A 76 14.56 -9.77 -12.37
C LYS A 76 15.42 -8.53 -12.60
N PHE A 77 14.85 -7.46 -13.12
CA PHE A 77 15.56 -6.21 -13.38
C PHE A 77 15.44 -5.21 -12.23
N GLY A 78 14.58 -5.45 -11.26
CA GLY A 78 14.46 -4.60 -10.09
C GLY A 78 13.02 -4.26 -9.75
N GLU A 79 12.89 -3.32 -8.82
CA GLU A 79 11.62 -2.88 -8.28
C GLU A 79 11.05 -1.73 -9.10
N SER A 80 9.73 -1.69 -9.21
CA SER A 80 9.04 -0.60 -9.90
C SER A 80 9.21 0.73 -9.17
N LEU A 81 8.76 1.81 -9.80
CA LEU A 81 8.96 3.17 -9.32
C LEU A 81 8.15 3.47 -8.07
N LYS A 82 8.73 4.26 -7.17
CA LYS A 82 8.05 4.83 -6.00
C LYS A 82 7.77 6.30 -6.28
N THR A 83 6.77 6.57 -7.10
CA THR A 83 6.44 7.93 -7.49
C THR A 83 5.25 8.44 -6.70
N GLN A 84 5.14 9.76 -6.58
CA GLN A 84 4.02 10.38 -5.87
C GLN A 84 2.68 10.00 -6.50
N GLN A 85 2.66 9.73 -7.79
CA GLN A 85 1.44 9.33 -8.49
C GLN A 85 0.89 7.98 -7.99
N ASN A 86 1.76 7.13 -7.44
CA ASN A 86 1.37 5.82 -6.94
C ASN A 86 1.02 5.82 -5.46
N VAL A 87 1.15 6.97 -4.80
CA VAL A 87 0.89 7.09 -3.37
C VAL A 87 -0.61 7.32 -3.14
N LYS A 88 -1.19 6.58 -2.20
CA LYS A 88 -2.58 6.75 -1.78
C LYS A 88 -2.60 7.17 -0.32
N ARG A 89 -3.19 8.34 -0.05
CA ARG A 89 -3.39 8.82 1.32
C ARG A 89 -4.74 8.34 1.83
N ILE A 90 -4.75 7.80 3.04
CA ILE A 90 -5.95 7.24 3.66
C ILE A 90 -6.10 7.82 5.06
N ASN A 91 -7.30 8.36 5.33
CA ASN A 91 -7.73 8.73 6.67
C ASN A 91 -8.54 7.59 7.25
N VAL A 92 -8.16 7.10 8.42
CA VAL A 92 -8.88 5.98 9.04
C VAL A 92 -10.08 6.53 9.79
N LEU A 93 -11.28 6.25 9.26
CA LEU A 93 -12.52 6.71 9.83
C LEU A 93 -13.07 5.69 10.81
N GLU A 94 -13.69 6.21 11.88
CA GLU A 94 -14.23 5.38 12.93
C GLU A 94 -15.43 4.56 12.44
N GLY A 95 -15.45 3.28 12.82
CA GLY A 95 -16.60 2.42 12.60
C GLY A 95 -16.83 1.98 11.17
N LYS A 96 -15.85 2.09 10.30
CA LYS A 96 -15.98 1.74 8.88
C LYS A 96 -15.00 0.67 8.48
N VAL A 97 -15.49 -0.31 7.71
CA VAL A 97 -14.61 -1.20 6.94
C VAL A 97 -14.26 -0.46 5.67
N MET A 98 -12.97 -0.34 5.38
CA MET A 98 -12.51 0.45 4.24
C MET A 98 -11.73 -0.42 3.28
N ALA A 99 -11.97 -0.19 2.00
CA ALA A 99 -11.21 -0.82 0.93
C ALA A 99 -10.79 0.27 -0.06
N PHE A 100 -9.51 0.26 -0.43
CA PHE A 100 -8.96 1.26 -1.33
C PHE A 100 -8.17 0.60 -2.44
N PHE A 101 -8.31 1.13 -3.66
CA PHE A 101 -7.50 0.71 -4.77
C PHE A 101 -6.27 1.60 -4.86
N LEU A 102 -5.11 0.96 -4.82
CA LEU A 102 -3.83 1.62 -5.06
C LEU A 102 -3.58 1.66 -6.56
N ASN A 103 -2.84 2.65 -7.02
CA ASN A 103 -2.43 2.68 -8.42
C ASN A 103 -1.51 1.51 -8.71
N SER A 104 -1.63 0.94 -9.90
CA SER A 104 -0.78 -0.17 -10.31
C SER A 104 0.69 0.25 -10.32
N PRO A 105 1.59 -0.65 -9.90
CA PRO A 105 3.02 -0.38 -10.03
C PRO A 105 3.42 -0.07 -11.47
N VAL A 106 4.38 0.83 -11.62
CA VAL A 106 4.88 1.26 -12.91
C VAL A 106 6.39 1.02 -12.96
N PHE A 107 6.84 0.19 -13.90
CA PHE A 107 8.26 -0.01 -14.13
C PHE A 107 8.82 1.13 -14.97
N THR A 108 10.14 1.33 -14.85
CA THR A 108 10.82 2.32 -15.67
C THR A 108 10.66 1.97 -17.14
N LEU A 109 10.28 2.96 -17.94
CA LEU A 109 10.18 2.81 -19.38
C LEU A 109 11.52 3.18 -20.01
N ASN A 110 12.08 2.25 -20.77
CA ASN A 110 13.33 2.48 -21.50
C ASN A 110 13.12 2.21 -22.97
#